data_51b3ac649d552257c0cae3cb9185dcb3
#
_entry.id   51b3ac649d552257c0cae3cb9185dcb3
#
_cell.length_a   1.000
_cell.length_b   1.000
_cell.length_c   1.000
_cell.angle_alpha   90.00
_cell.angle_beta   90.00
_cell.angle_gamma   90.00
#
_symmetry.space_group_name_H-M   'P 1'
#
loop_
_entity.id
_entity.type
_entity.pdbx_description
1 polymer ?
#
loop_
_entity_poly.entity_id
_entity_poly.type
_entity_poly.pdbx_seq_one_letter_code
_entity_poly.pdbx_strand_id
1 'polypeptide(L)'
;LATFVTGLVTDENEDFYFVQKDGQTFALSKEEGAFQLGQAVTGFAYSDMKQRLRLTTKPVSATQTDFGWGTVTEVRKDLGVFLDTGLPDKEVVVSLDILPELKELWPKKGDQLYVRYHVDKKDRIWASPAFPEDFQKLAGPAYDNMQNQELRAIVYRLKMNGTHVYLPDNNMLGFIHPSERYAEPRLGQEVKARVIGYRAVDRTLNLSLKPRSFEMLENDAQMILTYLE
;
A
#
# COMPACT_ATOMS: atom_id res chain seq x y z
N LEU A 1 -7.25 -4.59 19.84
CA LEU A 1 -6.22 -3.78 19.17
C LEU A 1 -6.51 -3.61 17.69
N ALA A 2 -5.83 -2.66 17.04
CA ALA A 2 -6.04 -2.27 15.64
C ALA A 2 -7.48 -1.84 15.32
N THR A 3 -8.09 -1.10 16.22
CA THR A 3 -9.46 -0.56 16.11
C THR A 3 -9.58 0.78 16.82
N PHE A 4 -10.60 1.56 16.47
CA PHE A 4 -10.91 2.79 17.19
C PHE A 4 -11.60 2.48 18.52
N VAL A 5 -11.16 3.16 19.57
CA VAL A 5 -11.73 3.07 20.90
C VAL A 5 -11.97 4.47 21.47
N THR A 6 -12.98 4.60 22.32
CA THR A 6 -13.22 5.80 23.12
C THR A 6 -13.00 5.47 24.58
N GLY A 7 -12.06 6.15 25.21
CA GLY A 7 -11.72 5.98 26.63
C GLY A 7 -11.66 7.32 27.35
N LEU A 8 -11.44 7.27 28.66
CA LEU A 8 -11.30 8.45 29.50
C LEU A 8 -9.85 8.70 29.86
N VAL A 9 -9.40 9.94 29.79
CA VAL A 9 -8.10 10.34 30.29
C VAL A 9 -8.14 10.29 31.82
N THR A 10 -7.34 9.39 32.41
CA THR A 10 -7.34 9.15 33.85
C THR A 10 -6.11 9.64 34.55
N ASP A 11 -5.00 9.80 33.82
CA ASP A 11 -3.71 10.22 34.33
C ASP A 11 -2.84 10.82 33.24
N GLU A 12 -1.74 11.47 33.60
CA GLU A 12 -0.74 12.02 32.69
C GLU A 12 0.67 12.03 33.31
N ASN A 13 1.68 12.03 32.41
CA ASN A 13 3.07 12.31 32.80
C ASN A 13 3.65 13.38 31.83
N GLU A 14 4.98 13.54 31.78
CA GLU A 14 5.64 14.55 30.93
C GLU A 14 5.30 14.34 29.41
N ASP A 15 5.26 13.09 28.94
CA ASP A 15 5.18 12.74 27.54
C ASP A 15 3.79 12.25 27.09
N PHE A 16 3.01 11.68 28.01
CA PHE A 16 1.79 10.94 27.68
C PHE A 16 0.61 11.29 28.56
N TYR A 17 -0.58 11.22 27.98
CA TYR A 17 -1.84 11.00 28.67
C TYR A 17 -2.11 9.49 28.75
N PHE A 18 -2.72 9.05 29.84
CA PHE A 18 -3.16 7.67 30.02
C PHE A 18 -4.68 7.59 29.85
N VAL A 19 -5.12 6.85 28.84
CA VAL A 19 -6.52 6.70 28.47
C VAL A 19 -6.98 5.30 28.84
N GLN A 20 -8.01 5.21 29.70
CA GLN A 20 -8.58 3.92 30.12
C GLN A 20 -9.83 3.55 29.34
N LYS A 21 -9.88 2.28 28.93
CA LYS A 21 -11.04 1.65 28.31
C LYS A 21 -11.08 0.15 28.66
N ASP A 22 -12.19 -0.31 29.21
CA ASP A 22 -12.46 -1.73 29.52
C ASP A 22 -11.32 -2.44 30.29
N GLY A 23 -10.78 -1.76 31.29
CA GLY A 23 -9.68 -2.26 32.14
C GLY A 23 -8.28 -2.20 31.48
N GLN A 24 -8.17 -1.68 30.29
CA GLN A 24 -6.89 -1.44 29.62
C GLN A 24 -6.50 0.03 29.67
N THR A 25 -5.19 0.29 29.79
CA THR A 25 -4.62 1.64 29.78
C THR A 25 -3.76 1.83 28.54
N PHE A 26 -4.09 2.85 27.76
CA PHE A 26 -3.39 3.23 26.53
C PHE A 26 -2.64 4.52 26.75
N ALA A 27 -1.39 4.60 26.28
CA ALA A 27 -0.62 5.84 26.29
C ALA A 27 -0.87 6.62 25.00
N LEU A 28 -1.33 7.87 25.13
CA LEU A 28 -1.53 8.83 24.05
C LEU A 28 -0.47 9.92 24.16
N SER A 29 0.30 10.16 23.11
CA SER A 29 1.37 11.18 23.12
C SER A 29 0.80 12.59 23.31
N LYS A 30 1.44 13.38 24.16
CA LYS A 30 1.13 14.81 24.33
C LYS A 30 1.41 15.66 23.10
N GLU A 31 2.23 15.16 22.17
CA GLU A 31 2.45 15.80 20.86
C GLU A 31 1.21 15.80 19.98
N GLU A 32 0.22 14.93 20.24
CA GLU A 32 -0.99 14.81 19.44
C GLU A 32 -2.10 15.79 19.82
N GLY A 33 -1.95 16.50 20.94
CA GLY A 33 -2.92 17.50 21.38
C GLY A 33 -2.93 17.69 22.89
N ALA A 34 -3.74 18.64 23.34
CA ALA A 34 -3.96 18.90 24.77
C ALA A 34 -5.31 18.31 25.19
N PHE A 35 -5.27 17.42 26.18
CA PHE A 35 -6.44 16.76 26.74
C PHE A 35 -6.50 17.02 28.27
N GLN A 36 -7.71 16.92 28.84
CA GLN A 36 -7.91 17.13 30.26
C GLN A 36 -8.23 15.82 30.97
N LEU A 37 -7.88 15.71 32.25
CA LEU A 37 -8.29 14.58 33.09
C LEU A 37 -9.83 14.47 33.09
N GLY A 38 -10.35 13.26 32.92
CA GLY A 38 -11.78 12.98 32.79
C GLY A 38 -12.37 13.22 31.40
N GLN A 39 -11.60 13.77 30.46
CA GLN A 39 -12.05 13.95 29.07
C GLN A 39 -12.14 12.61 28.35
N ALA A 40 -13.24 12.41 27.57
CA ALA A 40 -13.36 11.30 26.65
C ALA A 40 -12.54 11.57 25.38
N VAL A 41 -11.72 10.60 24.97
CA VAL A 41 -10.89 10.67 23.76
C VAL A 41 -11.14 9.44 22.92
N THR A 42 -11.40 9.68 21.63
CA THR A 42 -11.49 8.61 20.61
C THR A 42 -10.20 8.59 19.81
N GLY A 43 -9.58 7.41 19.72
CA GLY A 43 -8.37 7.22 18.95
C GLY A 43 -8.23 5.77 18.48
N PHE A 44 -7.22 5.53 17.67
CA PHE A 44 -6.88 4.20 17.19
C PHE A 44 -5.96 3.50 18.19
N ALA A 45 -6.40 2.34 18.69
CA ALA A 45 -5.68 1.54 19.69
C ALA A 45 -4.76 0.52 19.01
N TYR A 46 -3.48 0.54 19.36
CA TYR A 46 -2.47 -0.37 18.83
C TYR A 46 -1.41 -0.74 19.87
N SER A 47 -0.55 -1.69 19.58
CA SER A 47 0.67 -1.96 20.36
C SER A 47 1.89 -1.43 19.62
N ASP A 48 2.78 -0.73 20.30
CA ASP A 48 4.04 -0.24 19.74
C ASP A 48 5.06 -1.38 19.50
N MET A 49 6.26 -1.05 19.02
CA MET A 49 7.33 -2.03 18.79
C MET A 49 7.78 -2.78 20.05
N LYS A 50 7.53 -2.22 21.25
CA LYS A 50 7.82 -2.84 22.55
C LYS A 50 6.58 -3.51 23.17
N GLN A 51 5.53 -3.74 22.40
CA GLN A 51 4.26 -4.35 22.83
C GLN A 51 3.52 -3.53 23.93
N ARG A 52 3.77 -2.22 24.03
CA ARG A 52 3.04 -1.35 24.94
C ARG A 52 1.78 -0.85 24.25
N LEU A 53 0.68 -0.76 25.00
CA LEU A 53 -0.60 -0.27 24.49
C LEU A 53 -0.53 1.25 24.22
N ARG A 54 -0.88 1.63 23.01
CA ARG A 54 -0.86 3.01 22.51
C ARG A 54 -2.22 3.39 21.96
N LEU A 55 -2.51 4.68 22.06
CA LEU A 55 -3.63 5.31 21.37
C LEU A 55 -3.08 6.44 20.50
N THR A 56 -3.59 6.59 19.29
CA THR A 56 -3.29 7.75 18.44
C THR A 56 -4.57 8.39 17.93
N THR A 57 -4.60 9.72 17.92
CA THR A 57 -5.63 10.53 17.28
C THR A 57 -5.26 10.93 15.86
N LYS A 58 -4.02 10.62 15.45
CA LYS A 58 -3.55 10.85 14.07
C LYS A 58 -4.27 9.91 13.10
N PRO A 59 -4.49 10.34 11.85
CA PRO A 59 -5.07 9.48 10.83
C PRO A 59 -4.21 8.22 10.59
N VAL A 60 -4.86 7.06 10.54
CA VAL A 60 -4.25 5.80 10.13
C VAL A 60 -4.83 5.39 8.78
N SER A 61 -4.00 4.80 7.92
CA SER A 61 -4.43 4.46 6.56
C SER A 61 -5.28 3.20 6.50
N ALA A 62 -5.10 2.26 7.43
CA ALA A 62 -5.78 0.97 7.44
C ALA A 62 -6.31 0.61 8.84
N THR A 63 -7.30 -0.28 8.89
CA THR A 63 -7.85 -0.88 10.11
C THR A 63 -7.95 -2.40 9.94
N GLN A 64 -8.59 -3.10 10.87
CA GLN A 64 -8.91 -4.53 10.67
C GLN A 64 -10.02 -4.74 9.63
N THR A 65 -10.89 -3.75 9.43
CA THR A 65 -12.03 -3.82 8.51
C THR A 65 -11.78 -3.10 7.19
N ASP A 66 -11.01 -2.03 7.23
CA ASP A 66 -10.82 -1.13 6.10
C ASP A 66 -9.40 -1.22 5.56
N PHE A 67 -9.31 -1.32 4.25
CA PHE A 67 -8.03 -1.30 3.54
C PHE A 67 -7.50 0.14 3.41
N GLY A 68 -6.17 0.25 3.43
CA GLY A 68 -5.48 1.50 3.16
C GLY A 68 -4.10 1.25 2.55
N TRP A 69 -3.51 2.31 2.00
CA TRP A 69 -2.18 2.24 1.41
C TRP A 69 -1.10 2.33 2.48
N GLY A 70 -0.12 1.43 2.40
CA GLY A 70 1.11 1.47 3.18
C GLY A 70 2.31 1.60 2.26
N THR A 71 3.30 2.38 2.66
CA THR A 71 4.55 2.57 1.94
C THR A 71 5.63 1.67 2.53
N VAL A 72 6.32 0.94 1.69
CA VAL A 72 7.41 0.05 2.11
C VAL A 72 8.59 0.88 2.62
N THR A 73 9.00 0.62 3.85
CA THR A 73 10.13 1.27 4.52
C THR A 73 11.37 0.39 4.53
N GLU A 74 11.18 -0.91 4.76
CA GLU A 74 12.25 -1.91 4.85
C GLU A 74 11.79 -3.26 4.31
N VAL A 75 12.72 -4.05 3.82
CA VAL A 75 12.49 -5.44 3.38
C VAL A 75 13.49 -6.35 4.06
N ARG A 76 13.00 -7.32 4.83
CA ARG A 76 13.81 -8.33 5.51
C ARG A 76 13.49 -9.72 4.98
N LYS A 77 14.52 -10.41 4.51
CA LYS A 77 14.38 -11.75 3.88
C LYS A 77 13.91 -12.84 4.83
N ASP A 78 14.04 -12.61 6.13
CA ASP A 78 13.68 -13.52 7.23
C ASP A 78 12.31 -13.24 7.84
N LEU A 79 11.72 -12.06 7.60
CA LEU A 79 10.45 -11.64 8.22
C LEU A 79 9.39 -11.21 7.19
N GLY A 80 9.77 -10.46 6.17
CA GLY A 80 8.86 -9.91 5.18
C GLY A 80 9.08 -8.43 4.89
N VAL A 81 8.00 -7.73 4.59
CA VAL A 81 8.02 -6.34 4.15
C VAL A 81 7.41 -5.45 5.23
N PHE A 82 8.14 -4.43 5.64
CA PHE A 82 7.73 -3.44 6.63
C PHE A 82 7.07 -2.25 5.94
N LEU A 83 5.91 -1.85 6.46
CA LEU A 83 5.08 -0.77 5.91
C LEU A 83 4.87 0.34 6.93
N ASP A 84 5.06 1.57 6.49
CA ASP A 84 4.49 2.75 7.14
C ASP A 84 3.02 2.88 6.70
N THR A 85 2.12 2.82 7.65
CA THR A 85 0.67 2.93 7.48
C THR A 85 0.08 4.09 8.29
N GLY A 86 0.94 5.00 8.75
CA GLY A 86 0.56 6.16 9.56
C GLY A 86 0.46 5.89 11.06
N LEU A 87 0.82 4.68 11.54
CA LEU A 87 0.91 4.43 12.98
C LEU A 87 2.17 5.10 13.55
N PRO A 88 2.05 5.94 14.59
CA PRO A 88 3.22 6.52 15.25
C PRO A 88 4.14 5.42 15.82
N ASP A 89 5.43 5.56 15.60
CA ASP A 89 6.49 4.68 16.16
C ASP A 89 6.28 3.19 15.87
N LYS A 90 5.53 2.85 14.81
CA LYS A 90 5.31 1.46 14.45
C LYS A 90 5.16 1.25 12.94
N GLU A 91 5.94 0.34 12.43
CA GLU A 91 5.75 -0.26 11.12
C GLU A 91 4.95 -1.56 11.24
N VAL A 92 4.13 -1.86 10.24
CA VAL A 92 3.35 -3.10 10.18
C VAL A 92 3.95 -4.02 9.12
N VAL A 93 4.02 -5.30 9.41
CA VAL A 93 4.73 -6.27 8.55
C VAL A 93 3.75 -7.07 7.70
N VAL A 94 4.03 -7.16 6.41
CA VAL A 94 3.50 -8.20 5.53
C VAL A 94 4.41 -9.42 5.65
N SER A 95 3.87 -10.56 6.10
CA SER A 95 4.64 -11.79 6.28
C SER A 95 5.24 -12.27 4.97
N LEU A 96 6.45 -12.83 5.05
CA LEU A 96 7.12 -13.45 3.91
C LEU A 96 6.28 -14.58 3.26
N ASP A 97 5.41 -15.24 4.02
CA ASP A 97 4.57 -16.34 3.54
C ASP A 97 3.50 -15.91 2.52
N ILE A 98 3.22 -14.61 2.44
CA ILE A 98 2.22 -14.03 1.52
C ILE A 98 2.87 -13.34 0.32
N LEU A 99 4.19 -13.22 0.31
CA LEU A 99 4.94 -12.57 -0.76
C LEU A 99 5.18 -13.51 -1.96
N PRO A 100 5.50 -12.99 -3.15
CA PRO A 100 5.87 -13.81 -4.30
C PRO A 100 7.01 -14.79 -3.99
N GLU A 101 6.99 -15.98 -4.59
CA GLU A 101 8.06 -16.97 -4.44
C GLU A 101 9.42 -16.43 -4.92
N LEU A 102 9.42 -15.68 -6.03
CA LEU A 102 10.61 -15.03 -6.55
C LEU A 102 10.89 -13.74 -5.78
N LYS A 103 11.99 -13.73 -5.04
CA LYS A 103 12.40 -12.57 -4.22
C LYS A 103 12.68 -11.30 -5.01
N GLU A 104 12.99 -11.43 -6.29
CA GLU A 104 13.19 -10.29 -7.20
C GLU A 104 11.89 -9.51 -7.43
N LEU A 105 10.74 -10.18 -7.28
CA LEU A 105 9.40 -9.60 -7.41
C LEU A 105 8.84 -9.06 -6.09
N TRP A 106 9.59 -9.15 -5.00
CA TRP A 106 9.21 -8.55 -3.73
C TRP A 106 9.22 -7.03 -3.82
N PRO A 107 8.33 -6.37 -3.07
CA PRO A 107 8.37 -4.92 -2.93
C PRO A 107 9.73 -4.42 -2.46
N LYS A 108 10.09 -3.21 -2.85
CA LYS A 108 11.27 -2.49 -2.37
C LYS A 108 10.85 -1.22 -1.64
N LYS A 109 11.78 -0.63 -0.91
CA LYS A 109 11.55 0.65 -0.23
C LYS A 109 10.96 1.69 -1.18
N GLY A 110 9.87 2.32 -0.76
CA GLY A 110 9.10 3.28 -1.56
C GLY A 110 7.93 2.67 -2.36
N ASP A 111 7.89 1.35 -2.56
CA ASP A 111 6.75 0.68 -3.18
C ASP A 111 5.51 0.76 -2.26
N GLN A 112 4.32 0.59 -2.82
CA GLN A 112 3.07 0.73 -2.09
C GLN A 112 2.23 -0.55 -2.13
N LEU A 113 1.68 -0.92 -0.98
CA LEU A 113 0.77 -2.05 -0.84
C LEU A 113 -0.56 -1.58 -0.25
N TYR A 114 -1.67 -2.08 -0.81
CA TYR A 114 -3.01 -1.87 -0.27
C TYR A 114 -3.32 -2.99 0.70
N VAL A 115 -3.42 -2.65 2.00
CA VAL A 115 -3.44 -3.62 3.09
C VAL A 115 -4.53 -3.31 4.11
N ARG A 116 -4.94 -4.33 4.86
CA ARG A 116 -5.67 -4.18 6.12
C ARG A 116 -4.90 -4.83 7.25
N TYR A 117 -5.24 -4.48 8.49
CA TYR A 117 -4.61 -5.09 9.65
C TYR A 117 -5.21 -6.45 9.99
N HIS A 118 -4.35 -7.29 10.51
CA HIS A 118 -4.69 -8.55 11.14
C HIS A 118 -3.98 -8.65 12.49
N VAL A 119 -4.71 -9.01 13.55
CA VAL A 119 -4.14 -9.19 14.88
C VAL A 119 -4.04 -10.69 15.15
N ASP A 120 -2.85 -11.16 15.49
CA ASP A 120 -2.62 -12.58 15.81
C ASP A 120 -2.95 -12.90 17.29
N LYS A 121 -2.85 -14.18 17.66
CA LYS A 121 -3.11 -14.65 19.03
C LYS A 121 -2.18 -14.09 20.10
N LYS A 122 -1.12 -13.39 19.70
CA LYS A 122 -0.14 -12.73 20.59
C LYS A 122 -0.29 -11.21 20.59
N ASP A 123 -1.44 -10.71 20.13
CA ASP A 123 -1.76 -9.27 20.00
C ASP A 123 -0.78 -8.49 19.10
N ARG A 124 -0.12 -9.17 18.15
CA ARG A 124 0.74 -8.51 17.16
C ARG A 124 -0.08 -8.12 15.94
N ILE A 125 0.17 -6.92 15.45
CA ILE A 125 -0.50 -6.38 14.26
C ILE A 125 0.34 -6.69 13.03
N TRP A 126 -0.29 -7.36 12.06
CA TRP A 126 0.25 -7.69 10.75
C TRP A 126 -0.52 -6.97 9.66
N ALA A 127 0.12 -6.75 8.50
CA ALA A 127 -0.55 -6.26 7.30
C ALA A 127 -0.88 -7.43 6.36
N SER A 128 -2.13 -7.48 5.91
CA SER A 128 -2.61 -8.44 4.92
C SER A 128 -2.92 -7.69 3.63
N PRO A 129 -2.21 -7.97 2.52
CA PRO A 129 -2.48 -7.36 1.23
C PRO A 129 -3.88 -7.66 0.73
N ALA A 130 -4.49 -6.69 0.05
CA ALA A 130 -5.79 -6.81 -0.57
C ALA A 130 -5.77 -7.84 -1.72
N PHE A 131 -6.88 -8.54 -1.89
CA PHE A 131 -7.11 -9.45 -3.00
C PHE A 131 -7.68 -8.70 -4.22
N PRO A 132 -7.71 -9.30 -5.42
CA PRO A 132 -8.29 -8.67 -6.60
C PRO A 132 -9.73 -8.21 -6.42
N GLU A 133 -10.53 -8.95 -5.65
CA GLU A 133 -11.93 -8.63 -5.35
C GLU A 133 -12.06 -7.35 -4.53
N ASP A 134 -11.08 -7.06 -3.67
CA ASP A 134 -11.03 -5.83 -2.89
C ASP A 134 -10.69 -4.63 -3.78
N PHE A 135 -9.78 -4.81 -4.75
CA PHE A 135 -9.49 -3.79 -5.77
C PHE A 135 -10.67 -3.52 -6.70
N GLN A 136 -11.47 -4.55 -7.04
CA GLN A 136 -12.70 -4.37 -7.81
C GLN A 136 -13.75 -3.53 -7.06
N LYS A 137 -13.79 -3.63 -5.73
CA LYS A 137 -14.65 -2.77 -4.90
C LYS A 137 -14.11 -1.35 -4.76
N LEU A 138 -12.79 -1.19 -4.73
CA LEU A 138 -12.12 0.10 -4.61
C LEU A 138 -12.29 0.91 -5.90
N ALA A 139 -12.03 0.28 -7.05
CA ALA A 139 -11.96 0.95 -8.34
C ALA A 139 -13.33 1.19 -8.97
N GLY A 140 -13.43 2.30 -9.68
CA GLY A 140 -14.52 2.57 -10.60
C GLY A 140 -14.32 1.89 -11.97
N PRO A 141 -15.31 1.99 -12.87
CA PRO A 141 -15.19 1.47 -14.23
C PRO A 141 -14.21 2.30 -15.04
N ALA A 142 -13.41 1.64 -15.87
CA ALA A 142 -12.58 2.33 -16.86
C ALA A 142 -13.40 2.86 -18.03
N TYR A 143 -12.83 3.81 -18.77
CA TYR A 143 -13.43 4.44 -19.95
C TYR A 143 -12.61 4.10 -21.20
N ASP A 144 -13.27 4.02 -22.35
CA ASP A 144 -12.66 3.65 -23.64
C ASP A 144 -11.94 4.81 -24.37
N ASN A 145 -12.12 6.05 -23.89
CA ASN A 145 -11.56 7.25 -24.52
C ASN A 145 -10.15 7.63 -24.01
N MET A 146 -9.42 6.70 -23.40
CA MET A 146 -8.12 6.96 -22.78
C MET A 146 -6.93 6.44 -23.63
N GLN A 147 -7.14 6.07 -24.87
CA GLN A 147 -6.11 5.55 -25.75
C GLN A 147 -4.87 6.44 -25.82
N ASN A 148 -3.69 5.82 -25.72
CA ASN A 148 -2.38 6.48 -25.73
C ASN A 148 -2.05 7.42 -24.54
N GLN A 149 -2.91 7.55 -23.54
CA GLN A 149 -2.56 8.26 -22.32
C GLN A 149 -1.52 7.47 -21.52
N GLU A 150 -0.57 8.17 -20.93
CA GLU A 150 0.36 7.61 -19.97
C GLU A 150 -0.17 7.83 -18.56
N LEU A 151 -0.30 6.77 -17.80
CA LEU A 151 -0.90 6.78 -16.48
C LEU A 151 0.06 6.17 -15.44
N ARG A 152 -0.01 6.70 -14.24
CA ARG A 152 0.63 6.12 -13.07
C ARG A 152 -0.12 4.86 -12.66
N ALA A 153 0.59 3.76 -12.46
CA ALA A 153 0.01 2.48 -12.10
C ALA A 153 0.80 1.81 -10.97
N ILE A 154 0.09 1.19 -10.04
CA ILE A 154 0.66 0.45 -8.92
C ILE A 154 0.35 -1.03 -9.12
N VAL A 155 1.38 -1.86 -9.13
CA VAL A 155 1.25 -3.30 -9.31
C VAL A 155 0.67 -3.93 -8.04
N TYR A 156 -0.50 -4.54 -8.13
CA TYR A 156 -1.11 -5.20 -6.98
C TYR A 156 -1.18 -6.73 -7.09
N ARG A 157 -1.01 -7.29 -8.28
CA ARG A 157 -0.99 -8.74 -8.47
C ARG A 157 -0.14 -9.16 -9.66
N LEU A 158 0.63 -10.20 -9.44
CA LEU A 158 1.45 -10.86 -10.45
C LEU A 158 0.85 -12.22 -10.76
N LYS A 159 0.61 -12.49 -12.06
CA LYS A 159 0.15 -13.79 -12.58
C LYS A 159 0.97 -14.17 -13.81
N MET A 160 1.03 -15.44 -14.14
CA MET A 160 1.71 -15.93 -15.35
C MET A 160 1.14 -15.30 -16.64
N ASN A 161 -0.16 -15.03 -16.67
CA ASN A 161 -0.83 -14.42 -17.82
C ASN A 161 -0.74 -12.91 -17.89
N GLY A 162 -0.13 -12.25 -16.89
CA GLY A 162 0.09 -10.81 -16.87
C GLY A 162 0.05 -10.18 -15.50
N THR A 163 0.24 -8.87 -15.50
CA THR A 163 0.35 -8.02 -14.32
C THR A 163 -0.91 -7.18 -14.14
N HIS A 164 -1.51 -7.25 -12.97
CA HIS A 164 -2.67 -6.44 -12.61
C HIS A 164 -2.21 -5.20 -11.86
N VAL A 165 -2.74 -4.05 -12.27
CA VAL A 165 -2.37 -2.75 -11.71
C VAL A 165 -3.60 -1.93 -11.32
N TYR A 166 -3.43 -1.08 -10.33
CA TYR A 166 -4.37 -0.04 -9.93
C TYR A 166 -3.86 1.32 -10.39
N LEU A 167 -4.75 2.14 -10.95
CA LEU A 167 -4.48 3.47 -11.47
C LEU A 167 -4.98 4.51 -10.46
N PRO A 168 -4.13 5.01 -9.54
CA PRO A 168 -4.60 5.78 -8.39
C PRO A 168 -5.19 7.14 -8.76
N ASP A 169 -4.69 7.77 -9.80
CA ASP A 169 -5.15 9.10 -10.21
C ASP A 169 -6.53 9.06 -10.90
N ASN A 170 -6.89 7.90 -11.44
CA ASN A 170 -8.13 7.69 -12.18
C ASN A 170 -9.12 6.77 -11.44
N ASN A 171 -8.68 6.14 -10.36
CA ASN A 171 -9.44 5.12 -9.63
C ASN A 171 -9.95 3.99 -10.53
N MET A 172 -9.08 3.43 -11.35
CA MET A 172 -9.39 2.38 -12.32
C MET A 172 -8.45 1.19 -12.17
N LEU A 173 -8.84 0.06 -12.76
CA LEU A 173 -7.98 -1.12 -12.88
C LEU A 173 -7.41 -1.25 -14.29
N GLY A 174 -6.19 -1.78 -14.36
CA GLY A 174 -5.49 -2.06 -15.59
C GLY A 174 -4.82 -3.43 -15.60
N PHE A 175 -4.48 -3.87 -16.80
CA PHE A 175 -3.81 -5.13 -17.04
C PHE A 175 -2.67 -4.93 -18.04
N ILE A 176 -1.51 -5.51 -17.74
CA ILE A 176 -0.31 -5.49 -18.58
C ILE A 176 -0.04 -6.94 -19.01
N HIS A 177 -0.25 -7.22 -20.29
CA HIS A 177 0.08 -8.53 -20.85
C HIS A 177 1.60 -8.76 -20.86
N PRO A 178 2.11 -10.01 -20.70
CA PRO A 178 3.55 -10.27 -20.72
C PRO A 178 4.29 -9.76 -21.97
N SER A 179 3.62 -9.73 -23.14
CA SER A 179 4.17 -9.15 -24.37
C SER A 179 4.36 -7.63 -24.33
N GLU A 180 3.70 -6.94 -23.41
CA GLU A 180 3.70 -5.48 -23.27
C GLU A 180 4.72 -4.97 -22.24
N ARG A 181 5.65 -5.82 -21.84
CA ARG A 181 6.74 -5.49 -20.90
C ARG A 181 8.04 -6.20 -21.30
N TYR A 182 9.18 -5.62 -20.96
CA TYR A 182 10.49 -6.27 -21.12
C TYR A 182 10.84 -7.13 -19.91
N ALA A 183 10.46 -6.68 -18.72
CA ALA A 183 10.63 -7.39 -17.47
C ALA A 183 9.34 -7.31 -16.63
N GLU A 184 9.12 -8.29 -15.77
CA GLU A 184 7.99 -8.27 -14.85
C GLU A 184 8.23 -7.25 -13.74
N PRO A 185 7.33 -6.27 -13.54
CA PRO A 185 7.45 -5.32 -12.45
C PRO A 185 7.19 -6.02 -11.10
N ARG A 186 7.79 -5.47 -10.04
CA ARG A 186 7.63 -6.01 -8.69
C ARG A 186 6.23 -5.74 -8.13
N LEU A 187 5.80 -6.57 -7.20
CA LEU A 187 4.62 -6.30 -6.38
C LEU A 187 4.77 -4.97 -5.65
N GLY A 188 3.76 -4.11 -5.71
CA GLY A 188 3.78 -2.77 -5.11
C GLY A 188 4.54 -1.70 -5.88
N GLN A 189 5.22 -2.06 -6.96
CA GLN A 189 5.98 -1.10 -7.77
C GLN A 189 5.04 -0.11 -8.46
N GLU A 190 5.39 1.17 -8.39
CA GLU A 190 4.79 2.20 -9.22
C GLU A 190 5.48 2.20 -10.59
N VAL A 191 4.69 2.12 -11.65
CA VAL A 191 5.14 2.15 -13.04
C VAL A 191 4.35 3.18 -13.82
N LYS A 192 4.94 3.72 -14.87
CA LYS A 192 4.27 4.55 -15.87
C LYS A 192 3.85 3.68 -17.03
N ALA A 193 2.58 3.59 -17.31
CA ALA A 193 2.02 2.69 -18.31
C ALA A 193 1.14 3.46 -19.30
N ARG A 194 1.24 3.08 -20.56
CA ARG A 194 0.44 3.69 -21.64
C ARG A 194 -0.78 2.84 -21.95
N VAL A 195 -1.93 3.50 -22.08
CA VAL A 195 -3.17 2.83 -22.47
C VAL A 195 -3.11 2.39 -23.93
N ILE A 196 -3.29 1.09 -24.17
CA ILE A 196 -3.32 0.48 -25.51
C ILE A 196 -4.67 -0.10 -25.88
N GLY A 197 -5.62 -0.12 -24.96
CA GLY A 197 -6.95 -0.62 -25.24
C GLY A 197 -7.86 -0.62 -24.02
N TYR A 198 -9.12 -0.94 -24.26
CA TYR A 198 -10.16 -1.05 -23.24
C TYR A 198 -10.82 -2.42 -23.32
N ARG A 199 -11.03 -3.06 -22.19
CA ARG A 199 -11.75 -4.33 -22.07
C ARG A 199 -13.15 -4.09 -21.51
N ALA A 200 -14.15 -4.19 -22.38
CA ALA A 200 -15.54 -3.94 -22.00
C ALA A 200 -16.12 -4.97 -21.02
N VAL A 201 -15.63 -6.22 -21.06
CA VAL A 201 -16.12 -7.34 -20.23
C VAL A 201 -15.95 -7.08 -18.73
N ASP A 202 -14.77 -6.59 -18.32
CA ASP A 202 -14.41 -6.33 -16.94
C ASP A 202 -14.14 -4.84 -16.65
N ARG A 203 -14.36 -3.98 -17.67
CA ARG A 203 -14.17 -2.53 -17.60
C ARG A 203 -12.78 -2.13 -17.09
N THR A 204 -11.75 -2.80 -17.62
CA THR A 204 -10.35 -2.53 -17.30
C THR A 204 -9.61 -1.97 -18.52
N LEU A 205 -8.48 -1.30 -18.28
CA LEU A 205 -7.61 -0.83 -19.35
C LEU A 205 -6.50 -1.86 -19.64
N ASN A 206 -6.23 -2.09 -20.92
CA ASN A 206 -5.01 -2.77 -21.34
C ASN A 206 -3.89 -1.73 -21.43
N LEU A 207 -2.76 -2.05 -20.82
CA LEU A 207 -1.62 -1.14 -20.66
C LEU A 207 -0.34 -1.75 -21.22
N SER A 208 0.57 -0.87 -21.66
CA SER A 208 1.90 -1.23 -22.13
C SER A 208 2.98 -0.46 -21.34
N LEU A 209 4.05 -1.16 -20.98
CA LEU A 209 5.28 -0.57 -20.45
C LEU A 209 6.33 -0.31 -21.53
N LYS A 210 6.04 -0.69 -22.77
CA LYS A 210 6.92 -0.49 -23.91
C LYS A 210 6.73 0.90 -24.52
N PRO A 211 7.78 1.53 -25.02
CA PRO A 211 7.70 2.77 -25.78
C PRO A 211 6.88 2.56 -27.07
N ARG A 212 6.45 3.63 -27.69
CA ARG A 212 5.77 3.58 -29.00
C ARG A 212 6.76 3.10 -30.06
N SER A 213 6.25 2.43 -31.10
CA SER A 213 7.10 1.87 -32.16
C SER A 213 7.96 2.93 -32.86
N PHE A 214 7.49 4.16 -33.01
CA PHE A 214 8.26 5.24 -33.63
C PHE A 214 9.36 5.77 -32.69
N GLU A 215 9.15 5.78 -31.37
CA GLU A 215 10.15 6.16 -30.36
C GLU A 215 11.30 5.13 -30.31
N MET A 216 10.98 3.85 -30.57
CA MET A 216 11.99 2.79 -30.70
C MET A 216 12.86 3.01 -31.95
N LEU A 217 12.24 3.38 -33.08
CA LEU A 217 12.97 3.65 -34.33
C LEU A 217 13.92 4.86 -34.22
N GLU A 218 13.50 5.92 -33.52
CA GLU A 218 14.39 7.08 -33.24
C GLU A 218 15.56 6.71 -32.34
N ASN A 219 15.32 5.95 -31.28
CA ASN A 219 16.38 5.50 -30.37
C ASN A 219 17.37 4.57 -31.07
N ASP A 220 16.89 3.64 -31.91
CA ASP A 220 17.73 2.72 -32.66
C ASP A 220 18.53 3.49 -33.72
N ALA A 221 17.96 4.48 -34.39
CA ALA A 221 18.64 5.34 -35.32
C ALA A 221 19.73 6.20 -34.67
N GLN A 222 19.47 6.76 -33.48
CA GLN A 222 20.45 7.49 -32.69
C GLN A 222 21.58 6.59 -32.20
N MET A 223 21.30 5.36 -31.76
CA MET A 223 22.32 4.40 -31.37
C MET A 223 23.21 4.03 -32.54
N ILE A 224 22.65 3.78 -33.72
CA ILE A 224 23.42 3.48 -34.94
C ILE A 224 24.35 4.66 -35.32
N LEU A 225 23.83 5.89 -35.25
CA LEU A 225 24.64 7.08 -35.51
C LEU A 225 25.83 7.23 -34.53
N THR A 226 25.60 6.93 -33.24
CA THR A 226 26.64 6.99 -32.21
C THR A 226 27.70 5.89 -32.37
N TYR A 227 27.36 4.77 -33.01
CA TYR A 227 28.35 3.71 -33.34
C TYR A 227 29.14 3.97 -34.61
N LEU A 228 28.71 4.93 -35.45
CA LEU A 228 29.34 5.27 -36.70
C LEU A 228 30.25 6.50 -36.61
N GLU A 229 30.25 7.21 -35.47
CA GLU A 229 31.21 8.28 -35.11
C GLU A 229 32.40 7.69 -34.30
#